data_4957cf247b5ee8155f5729786092f857
#
_entry.id   4957cf247b5ee8155f5729786092f857
#
_cell.length_a   1.000
_cell.length_b   1.000
_cell.length_c   1.000
_cell.angle_alpha   90.00
_cell.angle_beta   90.00
_cell.angle_gamma   90.00
#
_symmetry.space_group_name_H-M   'P 1'
#
loop_
_entity.id
_entity.type
_entity.pdbx_description
1 polymer ?
#
loop_
_entity_poly.entity_id
_entity_poly.type
_entity_poly.pdbx_seq_one_letter_code
_entity_poly.pdbx_strand_id
1 'polypeptide(L)'
;MEAHFVHGDEGGNLMVIGVFFEGGGQDASPAFSSLMAAAPKEEGEAALKTAIDPASLLPKGCQFFRYEGSLTTPPCSEVVEWNVFAAPVAVAQRDIEGFTEPFQ
;
A
#
# COMPACT_ATOMS: atom_id res chain seq x y z
N MET A 1 -3.25 1.06 -8.46
CA MET A 1 -2.20 1.30 -7.45
C MET A 1 -2.29 0.25 -6.35
N GLU A 2 -1.18 -0.10 -5.76
CA GLU A 2 -1.11 -1.11 -4.71
C GLU A 2 -0.26 -0.58 -3.55
N ALA A 3 -0.70 -0.84 -2.32
CA ALA A 3 0.07 -0.54 -1.13
C ALA A 3 0.48 -1.84 -0.44
N HIS A 4 1.70 -1.87 0.07
CA HIS A 4 2.22 -2.99 0.85
C HIS A 4 2.50 -2.54 2.27
N PHE A 5 1.92 -3.26 3.23
CA PHE A 5 2.21 -3.09 4.66
C PHE A 5 3.15 -4.20 5.08
N VAL A 6 4.43 -3.86 5.25
CA VAL A 6 5.49 -4.84 5.49
C VAL A 6 5.74 -5.02 6.98
N HIS A 7 5.72 -6.26 7.42
CA HIS A 7 5.99 -6.65 8.81
C HIS A 7 7.13 -7.65 8.83
N GLY A 8 8.10 -7.43 9.69
CA GLY A 8 9.26 -8.32 9.82
C GLY A 8 9.36 -8.92 11.22
N ASP A 9 9.90 -10.14 11.30
CA ASP A 9 10.26 -10.76 12.57
C ASP A 9 11.79 -10.75 12.76
N GLU A 10 12.24 -11.24 13.92
CA GLU A 10 13.67 -11.28 14.25
C GLU A 10 14.44 -12.31 13.42
N GLY A 11 13.74 -13.28 12.85
CA GLY A 11 14.36 -14.33 12.02
C GLY A 11 14.53 -13.95 10.57
N GLY A 12 14.14 -12.76 10.15
CA GLY A 12 14.24 -12.31 8.77
C GLY A 12 13.04 -12.69 7.91
N ASN A 13 11.99 -13.29 8.49
CA ASN A 13 10.76 -13.59 7.77
C ASN A 13 9.89 -12.34 7.68
N LEU A 14 9.19 -12.20 6.56
CA LEU A 14 8.32 -11.05 6.31
C LEU A 14 6.89 -11.50 6.09
N MET A 15 5.96 -10.69 6.60
CA MET A 15 4.54 -10.78 6.27
C MET A 15 4.15 -9.47 5.62
N VAL A 16 3.52 -9.54 4.45
CA VAL A 16 3.10 -8.35 3.73
C VAL A 16 1.60 -8.41 3.49
N ILE A 17 0.92 -7.30 3.79
CA ILE A 17 -0.48 -7.11 3.46
C ILE A 17 -0.53 -6.23 2.22
N GLY A 18 -1.10 -6.74 1.13
CA GLY A 18 -1.27 -6.00 -0.12
C GLY A 18 -2.70 -5.50 -0.25
N VAL A 19 -2.85 -4.23 -0.59
CA VAL A 19 -4.15 -3.59 -0.80
C VAL A 19 -4.12 -2.86 -2.14
N PHE A 20 -5.11 -3.13 -2.99
CA PHE A 20 -5.26 -2.43 -4.27
C PHE A 20 -6.13 -1.19 -4.09
N PHE A 21 -5.71 -0.10 -4.71
CA PHE A 21 -6.48 1.14 -4.76
C PHE A 21 -6.97 1.38 -6.18
N GLU A 22 -8.24 1.73 -6.28
CA GLU A 22 -8.93 1.95 -7.53
C GLU A 22 -9.44 3.39 -7.56
N GLY A 23 -9.16 4.11 -8.65
CA GLY A 23 -9.64 5.47 -8.83
C GLY A 23 -11.13 5.53 -9.15
N GLY A 24 -11.70 6.73 -9.12
CA GLY A 24 -13.11 6.96 -9.43
C GLY A 24 -14.03 6.92 -8.23
N GLY A 25 -13.49 6.78 -7.02
CA GLY A 25 -14.27 6.94 -5.80
C GLY A 25 -14.76 8.36 -5.65
N GLN A 26 -16.02 8.54 -5.25
CA GLN A 26 -16.58 9.86 -5.04
C GLN A 26 -16.14 10.47 -3.71
N ASP A 27 -15.90 9.61 -2.73
CA ASP A 27 -15.46 10.03 -1.40
C ASP A 27 -13.95 9.83 -1.31
N ALA A 28 -13.22 10.92 -1.10
CA ALA A 28 -11.80 10.83 -0.85
C ALA A 28 -11.55 10.15 0.50
N SER A 29 -10.61 9.22 0.55
CA SER A 29 -10.12 8.67 1.81
C SER A 29 -9.15 9.68 2.42
N PRO A 30 -9.45 10.26 3.62
CA PRO A 30 -8.53 11.21 4.23
C PRO A 30 -7.15 10.62 4.50
N ALA A 31 -7.10 9.35 4.90
CA ALA A 31 -5.83 8.66 5.14
C ALA A 31 -5.03 8.51 3.86
N PHE A 32 -5.68 8.10 2.76
CA PHE A 32 -5.02 7.96 1.47
C PHE A 32 -4.54 9.31 0.92
N SER A 33 -5.38 10.34 1.02
CA SER A 33 -5.01 11.68 0.56
C SER A 33 -3.81 12.23 1.34
N SER A 34 -3.77 12.04 2.66
CA SER A 34 -2.64 12.45 3.50
C SER A 34 -1.37 11.70 3.15
N LEU A 35 -1.48 10.40 2.87
CA LEU A 35 -0.35 9.58 2.47
C LEU A 35 0.23 10.04 1.13
N MET A 36 -0.64 10.32 0.16
CA MET A 36 -0.21 10.77 -1.17
C MET A 36 0.41 12.17 -1.13
N ALA A 37 -0.11 13.05 -0.27
CA ALA A 37 0.46 14.39 -0.09
C ALA A 37 1.86 14.35 0.52
N ALA A 38 2.15 13.36 1.35
CA ALA A 38 3.45 13.17 1.99
C ALA A 38 4.42 12.32 1.16
N ALA A 39 3.94 11.66 0.11
CA ALA A 39 4.76 10.76 -0.70
C ALA A 39 5.87 11.55 -1.43
N PRO A 40 7.11 11.03 -1.46
CA PRO A 40 8.18 11.69 -2.19
C PRO A 40 7.92 11.65 -3.70
N LYS A 41 8.38 12.68 -4.40
CA LYS A 41 8.23 12.78 -5.86
C LYS A 41 9.28 11.99 -6.63
N GLU A 42 10.25 11.45 -5.93
CA GLU A 42 11.29 10.57 -6.46
C GLU A 42 11.26 9.27 -5.65
N GLU A 43 11.84 8.21 -6.20
CA GLU A 43 11.96 6.96 -5.45
C GLU A 43 12.72 7.19 -4.15
N GLY A 44 12.18 6.66 -3.04
CA GLY A 44 12.80 6.83 -1.75
C GLY A 44 11.78 6.76 -0.62
N GLU A 45 12.16 7.32 0.50
CA GLU A 45 11.36 7.32 1.72
C GLU A 45 11.12 8.75 2.19
N ALA A 46 9.94 8.97 2.76
CA ALA A 46 9.61 10.23 3.40
C ALA A 46 8.84 9.95 4.69
N ALA A 47 9.15 10.71 5.73
CA ALA A 47 8.42 10.60 7.00
C ALA A 47 7.09 11.34 6.91
N LEU A 48 6.04 10.74 7.49
CA LEU A 48 4.73 11.37 7.60
C LEU A 48 4.77 12.42 8.71
N LYS A 49 4.25 13.59 8.44
CA LYS A 49 4.13 14.67 9.44
C LYS A 49 2.98 14.41 10.41
N THR A 50 1.95 13.72 9.93
CA THR A 50 0.77 13.36 10.71
C THR A 50 0.63 11.84 10.74
N ALA A 51 0.38 11.28 11.91
CA ALA A 51 0.18 9.85 12.06
C ALA A 51 -1.08 9.40 11.31
N ILE A 52 -0.97 8.28 10.60
CA ILE A 52 -2.08 7.65 9.88
C ILE A 52 -2.30 6.26 10.47
N ASP A 53 -3.56 5.93 10.76
CA ASP A 53 -3.92 4.57 11.15
C ASP A 53 -3.92 3.68 9.90
N PRO A 54 -2.99 2.72 9.76
CA PRO A 54 -2.96 1.86 8.58
C PRO A 54 -4.25 1.07 8.35
N ALA A 55 -4.98 0.76 9.42
CA ALA A 55 -6.25 0.04 9.31
C ALA A 55 -7.30 0.82 8.51
N SER A 56 -7.22 2.14 8.48
CA SER A 56 -8.14 2.99 7.71
C SER A 56 -7.94 2.86 6.20
N LEU A 57 -6.84 2.27 5.75
CA LEU A 57 -6.54 2.04 4.34
C LEU A 57 -6.98 0.65 3.87
N LEU A 58 -7.51 -0.19 4.77
CA LEU A 58 -7.93 -1.54 4.44
C LEU A 58 -9.37 -1.55 3.92
N PRO A 59 -9.72 -2.49 3.01
CA PRO A 59 -11.10 -2.65 2.57
C PRO A 59 -11.98 -3.18 3.71
N LYS A 60 -13.28 -2.91 3.62
CA LYS A 60 -14.24 -3.32 4.64
C LYS A 60 -14.48 -4.83 4.67
N GLY A 61 -14.21 -5.52 3.58
CA GLY A 61 -14.36 -6.97 3.49
C GLY A 61 -13.21 -7.70 4.16
N CYS A 62 -13.46 -8.96 4.54
CA CYS A 62 -12.49 -9.81 5.21
C CYS A 62 -11.84 -10.83 4.28
N GLN A 63 -12.19 -10.82 3.00
CA GLN A 63 -11.66 -11.80 2.05
C GLN A 63 -10.27 -11.40 1.58
N PHE A 64 -9.34 -12.32 1.69
CA PHE A 64 -7.99 -12.11 1.21
C PHE A 64 -7.38 -13.44 0.73
N PHE A 65 -6.36 -13.33 -0.11
CA PHE A 65 -5.58 -14.46 -0.56
C PHE A 65 -4.27 -14.50 0.20
N ARG A 66 -3.90 -15.68 0.69
CA ARG A 66 -2.67 -15.89 1.44
C ARG A 66 -1.80 -16.92 0.71
N TYR A 67 -0.55 -16.56 0.50
CA TYR A 67 0.39 -17.46 -0.17
C TYR A 67 1.83 -17.08 0.22
N GLU A 68 2.75 -18.02 -0.02
CA GLU A 68 4.18 -17.79 0.18
C GLU A 68 4.80 -17.26 -1.12
N GLY A 69 5.69 -16.30 -0.99
CA GLY A 69 6.34 -15.68 -2.14
C GLY A 69 7.60 -14.94 -1.77
N SER A 70 7.98 -14.01 -2.62
CA SER A 70 9.24 -13.29 -2.52
C SER A 70 9.05 -11.78 -2.39
N LEU A 71 10.14 -11.09 -2.09
CA LEU A 71 10.23 -9.65 -2.27
C LEU A 71 10.03 -9.30 -3.74
N THR A 72 9.43 -8.16 -4.00
CA THR A 72 9.21 -7.65 -5.37
C THR A 72 10.37 -6.81 -5.89
N THR A 73 11.37 -6.60 -5.06
CA THR A 73 12.60 -5.89 -5.42
C THR A 73 13.80 -6.81 -5.20
N PRO A 74 14.90 -6.66 -5.99
CA PRO A 74 16.11 -7.47 -5.76
C PRO A 74 16.57 -7.38 -4.30
N PRO A 75 17.00 -8.49 -3.68
CA PRO A 75 17.34 -9.80 -4.25
C PRO A 75 16.20 -10.79 -4.43
N CYS A 76 14.94 -10.39 -4.31
CA CYS A 76 13.76 -11.22 -4.51
C CYS A 76 13.72 -12.45 -3.59
N SER A 77 14.16 -12.28 -2.36
CA SER A 77 14.24 -13.37 -1.37
C SER A 77 12.86 -13.98 -1.10
N GLU A 78 12.78 -15.31 -1.06
CA GLU A 78 11.54 -16.06 -0.85
C GLU A 78 11.24 -16.23 0.64
N VAL A 79 11.08 -15.11 1.36
CA VAL A 79 10.86 -15.07 2.81
C VAL A 79 9.56 -14.36 3.18
N VAL A 80 8.66 -14.20 2.22
CA VAL A 80 7.47 -13.38 2.38
C VAL A 80 6.21 -14.22 2.45
N GLU A 81 5.40 -14.00 3.50
CA GLU A 81 4.02 -14.43 3.53
C GLU A 81 3.16 -13.28 3.00
N TRP A 82 2.53 -13.50 1.87
CA TRP A 82 1.67 -12.52 1.23
C TRP A 82 0.22 -12.70 1.66
N ASN A 83 -0.43 -11.60 2.00
CA ASN A 83 -1.85 -11.53 2.31
C ASN A 83 -2.44 -10.38 1.48
N VAL A 84 -3.11 -10.71 0.39
CA VAL A 84 -3.62 -9.73 -0.56
C VAL A 84 -5.14 -9.67 -0.46
N PHE A 85 -5.67 -8.50 -0.15
CA PHE A 85 -7.12 -8.31 -0.08
C PHE A 85 -7.75 -8.47 -1.47
N ALA A 86 -8.88 -9.20 -1.50
CA ALA A 86 -9.58 -9.51 -2.75
C ALA A 86 -10.28 -8.28 -3.33
N ALA A 87 -10.80 -7.39 -2.47
CA ALA A 87 -11.53 -6.21 -2.90
C ALA A 87 -10.63 -4.98 -2.91
N PRO A 88 -10.65 -4.17 -3.98
CA PRO A 88 -9.92 -2.91 -3.99
C PRO A 88 -10.61 -1.84 -3.12
N VAL A 89 -9.84 -0.86 -2.69
CA VAL A 89 -10.35 0.30 -1.98
C VAL A 89 -10.51 1.45 -2.98
N ALA A 90 -11.71 2.03 -3.03
CA ALA A 90 -11.98 3.17 -3.91
C ALA A 90 -11.40 4.46 -3.29
N VAL A 91 -10.64 5.19 -4.09
CA VAL A 91 -10.04 6.45 -3.70
C VAL A 91 -10.23 7.49 -4.80
N ALA A 92 -9.95 8.75 -4.50
CA ALA A 92 -10.06 9.81 -5.51
C ALA A 92 -9.01 9.62 -6.60
N GLN A 93 -9.45 9.67 -7.85
CA GLN A 93 -8.57 9.51 -9.02
C GLN A 93 -7.45 10.55 -9.02
N ARG A 94 -7.74 11.77 -8.58
CA ARG A 94 -6.74 12.84 -8.52
C ARG A 94 -5.56 12.51 -7.60
N ASP A 95 -5.79 11.75 -6.54
CA ASP A 95 -4.73 11.37 -5.61
C ASP A 95 -3.78 10.37 -6.25
N ILE A 96 -4.32 9.43 -7.04
CA ILE A 96 -3.51 8.48 -7.80
C ILE A 96 -2.71 9.20 -8.89
N GLU A 97 -3.34 10.09 -9.62
CA GLU A 97 -2.68 10.87 -10.69
C GLU A 97 -1.56 11.73 -10.13
N GLY A 98 -1.78 12.37 -8.99
CA GLY A 98 -0.77 13.18 -8.33
C GLY A 98 0.43 12.39 -7.89
N PHE A 99 0.26 11.11 -7.56
CA PHE A 99 1.37 10.22 -7.23
C PHE A 99 2.10 9.70 -8.46
N THR A 100 1.38 9.32 -9.51
CA THR A 100 1.98 8.69 -10.69
C THR A 100 2.64 9.69 -11.62
N GLU A 101 2.16 10.93 -11.68
CA GLU A 101 2.66 11.96 -12.58
C GLU A 101 4.17 12.18 -12.48
N PRO A 102 4.80 12.30 -11.29
CA PRO A 102 6.23 12.49 -11.20
C PRO A 102 7.09 11.35 -11.75
N PHE A 103 6.50 10.16 -11.93
CA PHE A 103 7.22 8.95 -12.36
C PHE A 103 6.94 8.58 -13.82
N GLN A 104 6.21 9.41 -14.54
CA GLN A 104 5.94 9.17 -15.96
C GLN A 104 7.06 9.63 -16.87
#